data_6a266645292d367ecadefaebbdfd9539
#
_entry.id   6a266645292d367ecadefaebbdfd9539
#
_cell.length_a   1.000
_cell.length_b   1.000
_cell.length_c   1.000
_cell.angle_alpha   90.00
_cell.angle_beta   90.00
_cell.angle_gamma   90.00
#
_symmetry.space_group_name_H-M   'P 1'
#
loop_
_entity.id
_entity.type
_entity.pdbx_description
1 polymer ?
#
loop_
_entity_poly.entity_id
_entity_poly.type
_entity_poly.pdbx_seq_one_letter_code
_entity_poly.pdbx_strand_id
1 'polypeptide(L)'
;LDVITGADYRQIMMETPALLTLVGLALVGAILNASGIEVGAGVPVDLNRELRVMGAANLLVAGSGGLVGYHILTETLLGRRLAGVSSRWIGLGVALACGLVLLAGADVIAIMPLGVFAAVLVYLGLDFLYEWLWVERRRMPLQDFAVVLGIVAVAASIGFLEAVGTGILASSVM
;
A
#
# COMPACT_ATOMS: atom_id res chain seq x y z
N LEU A 1 -9.31 -22.11 14.00
CA LEU A 1 -8.47 -23.31 13.83
C LEU A 1 -8.89 -24.08 12.58
N ASP A 2 -10.19 -24.09 12.23
CA ASP A 2 -10.74 -24.81 11.07
C ASP A 2 -10.14 -24.35 9.73
N VAL A 3 -9.70 -23.09 9.63
CA VAL A 3 -9.03 -22.56 8.43
C VAL A 3 -7.68 -23.23 8.17
N ILE A 4 -6.95 -23.58 9.23
CA ILE A 4 -5.62 -24.21 9.12
C ILE A 4 -5.78 -25.72 8.82
N THR A 5 -6.76 -26.37 9.42
CA THR A 5 -6.99 -27.81 9.23
C THR A 5 -7.72 -28.14 7.93
N GLY A 6 -8.50 -27.20 7.38
CA GLY A 6 -9.20 -27.33 6.10
C GLY A 6 -8.43 -26.81 4.88
N ALA A 7 -7.21 -26.30 5.07
CA ALA A 7 -6.41 -25.75 3.98
C ALA A 7 -5.85 -26.84 3.06
N ASP A 8 -6.00 -26.68 1.75
CA ASP A 8 -5.36 -27.54 0.76
C ASP A 8 -3.89 -27.13 0.60
N TYR A 9 -3.03 -27.77 1.41
CA TYR A 9 -1.58 -27.51 1.40
C TYR A 9 -0.93 -27.81 0.04
N ARG A 10 -1.51 -28.71 -0.75
CA ARG A 10 -1.00 -29.03 -2.09
C ARG A 10 -1.19 -27.84 -3.03
N GLN A 11 -2.36 -27.23 -3.02
CA GLN A 11 -2.62 -26.00 -3.80
C GLN A 11 -1.72 -24.87 -3.35
N ILE A 12 -1.53 -24.67 -2.05
CA ILE A 12 -0.63 -23.64 -1.50
C ILE A 12 0.82 -23.86 -2.00
N MET A 13 1.29 -25.09 -2.04
CA MET A 13 2.63 -25.40 -2.54
C MET A 13 2.75 -25.14 -4.07
N MET A 14 1.71 -25.37 -4.83
CA MET A 14 1.70 -25.06 -6.27
C MET A 14 1.75 -23.55 -6.54
N GLU A 15 1.16 -22.74 -5.66
CA GLU A 15 1.15 -21.27 -5.76
C GLU A 15 2.36 -20.61 -5.07
N THR A 16 3.34 -21.38 -4.61
CA THR A 16 4.55 -20.85 -3.94
C THR A 16 5.24 -19.74 -4.76
N PRO A 17 5.40 -19.83 -6.10
CA PRO A 17 6.02 -18.74 -6.88
C PRO A 17 5.21 -17.44 -6.81
N ALA A 18 3.89 -17.53 -6.87
CA ALA A 18 3.01 -16.36 -6.75
C ALA A 18 3.09 -15.75 -5.35
N LEU A 19 3.14 -16.59 -4.31
CA LEU A 19 3.32 -16.14 -2.91
C LEU A 19 4.66 -15.43 -2.70
N LEU A 20 5.76 -15.97 -3.24
CA LEU A 20 7.07 -15.34 -3.17
C LEU A 20 7.10 -13.99 -3.89
N THR A 21 6.45 -13.90 -5.05
CA THR A 21 6.29 -12.65 -5.79
C THR A 21 5.52 -11.62 -4.96
N LEU A 22 4.42 -12.04 -4.33
CA LEU A 22 3.60 -11.17 -3.49
C LEU A 22 4.38 -10.66 -2.27
N VAL A 23 5.16 -11.51 -1.62
CA VAL A 23 6.03 -11.14 -0.51
C VAL A 23 7.11 -10.15 -0.98
N GLY A 24 7.73 -10.41 -2.14
CA GLY A 24 8.71 -9.50 -2.72
C GLY A 24 8.13 -8.12 -3.03
N LEU A 25 6.95 -8.07 -3.65
CA LEU A 25 6.23 -6.82 -3.93
C LEU A 25 5.85 -6.07 -2.65
N ALA A 26 5.36 -6.79 -1.63
CA ALA A 26 5.01 -6.20 -0.35
C ALA A 26 6.24 -5.60 0.37
N LEU A 27 7.39 -6.27 0.31
CA LEU A 27 8.65 -5.76 0.85
C LEU A 27 9.12 -4.49 0.13
N VAL A 28 9.14 -4.49 -1.20
CA VAL A 28 9.51 -3.31 -2.00
C VAL A 28 8.54 -2.16 -1.72
N GLY A 29 7.24 -2.43 -1.73
CA GLY A 29 6.22 -1.45 -1.41
C GLY A 29 6.38 -0.86 -0.01
N ALA A 30 6.66 -1.68 0.99
CA ALA A 30 6.90 -1.23 2.36
C ALA A 30 8.13 -0.32 2.48
N ILE A 31 9.24 -0.69 1.84
CA ILE A 31 10.48 0.10 1.83
C ILE A 31 10.26 1.45 1.15
N LEU A 32 9.62 1.45 -0.02
CA LEU A 32 9.32 2.69 -0.76
C LEU A 32 8.38 3.61 0.02
N ASN A 33 7.33 3.06 0.64
CA ASN A 33 6.43 3.85 1.48
C ASN A 33 7.13 4.40 2.72
N ALA A 34 7.96 3.60 3.40
CA ALA A 34 8.73 4.06 4.55
C ALA A 34 9.71 5.19 4.19
N SER A 35 10.43 5.04 3.07
CA SER A 35 11.33 6.09 2.55
C SER A 35 10.54 7.34 2.11
N GLY A 36 9.37 7.16 1.50
CA GLY A 36 8.48 8.26 1.15
C GLY A 36 7.97 9.02 2.38
N ILE A 37 7.61 8.31 3.45
CA ILE A 37 7.22 8.91 4.73
C ILE A 37 8.38 9.69 5.35
N GLU A 38 9.60 9.17 5.31
CA GLU A 38 10.79 9.87 5.79
C GLU A 38 10.96 11.21 5.11
N VAL A 39 10.91 11.22 3.78
CA VAL A 39 11.03 12.44 2.96
C VAL A 39 9.84 13.37 3.16
N GLY A 40 8.62 12.87 3.07
CA GLY A 40 7.41 13.66 3.16
C GLY A 40 7.11 14.21 4.56
N ALA A 41 7.54 13.49 5.59
CA ALA A 41 7.35 13.88 6.98
C ALA A 41 8.54 14.64 7.57
N GLY A 42 9.71 14.59 6.93
CA GLY A 42 10.95 15.17 7.44
C GLY A 42 11.43 14.54 8.76
N VAL A 43 11.13 13.26 8.99
CA VAL A 43 11.47 12.53 10.22
C VAL A 43 12.24 11.27 9.83
N PRO A 44 13.44 11.02 10.40
CA PRO A 44 14.21 9.84 10.09
C PRO A 44 13.44 8.57 10.46
N VAL A 45 13.42 7.60 9.54
CA VAL A 45 12.75 6.32 9.70
C VAL A 45 13.79 5.20 9.76
N ASP A 46 13.79 4.43 10.83
CA ASP A 46 14.60 3.22 10.94
C ASP A 46 13.92 2.06 10.19
N LEU A 47 14.32 1.85 8.93
CA LEU A 47 13.77 0.81 8.05
C LEU A 47 13.85 -0.58 8.66
N ASN A 48 14.92 -0.91 9.38
CA ASN A 48 15.06 -2.22 10.00
C ASN A 48 14.04 -2.44 11.11
N ARG A 49 13.78 -1.40 11.89
CA ARG A 49 12.77 -1.42 12.94
C ARG A 49 11.37 -1.51 12.34
N GLU A 50 11.08 -0.71 11.33
CA GLU A 50 9.78 -0.71 10.64
C GLU A 50 9.47 -2.08 10.02
N LEU A 51 10.42 -2.68 9.30
CA LEU A 51 10.24 -4.00 8.70
C LEU A 51 10.02 -5.10 9.75
N ARG A 52 10.72 -5.04 10.90
CA ARG A 52 10.50 -6.01 11.99
C ARG A 52 9.12 -5.85 12.63
N VAL A 53 8.71 -4.61 12.92
CA VAL A 53 7.40 -4.34 13.51
C VAL A 53 6.28 -4.77 12.57
N MET A 54 6.41 -4.42 11.28
CA MET A 54 5.47 -4.81 10.24
C MET A 54 5.41 -6.34 10.07
N GLY A 55 6.56 -7.01 10.04
CA GLY A 55 6.61 -8.46 9.98
C GLY A 55 5.93 -9.13 11.18
N ALA A 56 6.20 -8.65 12.39
CA ALA A 56 5.55 -9.15 13.61
C ALA A 56 4.03 -8.91 13.59
N ALA A 57 3.60 -7.71 13.17
CA ALA A 57 2.18 -7.40 13.03
C ALA A 57 1.49 -8.30 11.99
N ASN A 58 2.12 -8.52 10.84
CA ASN A 58 1.59 -9.39 9.80
C ASN A 58 1.51 -10.86 10.24
N LEU A 59 2.45 -11.35 11.04
CA LEU A 59 2.36 -12.69 11.62
C LEU A 59 1.16 -12.84 12.57
N LEU A 60 0.89 -11.83 13.40
CA LEU A 60 -0.28 -11.83 14.28
C LEU A 60 -1.59 -11.77 13.47
N VAL A 61 -1.64 -10.92 12.44
CA VAL A 61 -2.81 -10.79 11.57
C VAL A 61 -3.04 -12.08 10.77
N ALA A 62 -1.99 -12.69 10.21
CA ALA A 62 -2.08 -13.98 9.52
C ALA A 62 -2.57 -15.09 10.44
N GLY A 63 -2.10 -15.13 11.69
CA GLY A 63 -2.57 -16.10 12.70
C GLY A 63 -4.05 -15.95 13.05
N SER A 64 -4.62 -14.75 12.88
CA SER A 64 -6.05 -14.47 13.06
C SER A 64 -6.88 -14.60 11.77
N GLY A 65 -6.28 -15.02 10.65
CA GLY A 65 -6.96 -15.16 9.36
C GLY A 65 -7.10 -13.84 8.57
N GLY A 66 -6.37 -12.81 8.94
CA GLY A 66 -6.36 -11.53 8.24
C GLY A 66 -5.39 -11.49 7.07
N LEU A 67 -5.50 -10.44 6.24
CA LEU A 67 -4.60 -10.18 5.12
C LEU A 67 -3.36 -9.43 5.59
N VAL A 68 -2.23 -9.75 4.97
CA VAL A 68 -0.99 -9.00 5.18
C VAL A 68 -1.12 -7.56 4.66
N GLY A 69 -0.50 -6.64 5.37
CA GLY A 69 -0.56 -5.23 5.02
C GLY A 69 0.72 -4.49 5.40
N TYR A 70 0.83 -3.27 4.91
CA TYR A 70 1.88 -2.33 5.28
C TYR A 70 1.30 -0.90 5.31
N HIS A 71 2.03 0.01 5.96
CA HIS A 71 1.62 1.41 6.03
C HIS A 71 1.73 2.08 4.67
N ILE A 72 0.77 2.93 4.35
CA ILE A 72 0.69 3.64 3.08
C ILE A 72 1.08 5.10 3.32
N LEU A 73 1.95 5.62 2.43
CA LEU A 73 2.48 6.98 2.50
C LEU A 73 1.38 8.04 2.55
N THR A 74 0.42 7.93 1.63
CA THR A 74 -0.62 8.95 1.43
C THR A 74 -1.50 9.11 2.67
N GLU A 75 -2.01 8.00 3.21
CA GLU A 75 -2.86 8.03 4.40
C GLU A 75 -2.08 8.48 5.64
N THR A 76 -0.81 8.08 5.75
CA THR A 76 0.05 8.49 6.87
C THR A 76 0.28 10.00 6.86
N LEU A 77 0.61 10.57 5.70
CA LEU A 77 0.80 12.02 5.55
C LEU A 77 -0.51 12.79 5.70
N LEU A 78 -1.61 12.28 5.15
CA LEU A 78 -2.93 12.86 5.31
C LEU A 78 -3.35 12.90 6.78
N GLY A 79 -3.19 11.79 7.50
CA GLY A 79 -3.47 11.71 8.92
C GLY A 79 -2.68 12.76 9.73
N ARG A 80 -1.40 12.95 9.41
CA ARG A 80 -0.59 14.01 10.03
C ARG A 80 -1.07 15.41 9.71
N ARG A 81 -1.44 15.67 8.44
CA ARG A 81 -1.96 16.98 8.01
C ARG A 81 -3.27 17.32 8.71
N LEU A 82 -4.20 16.37 8.78
CA LEU A 82 -5.51 16.56 9.41
C LEU A 82 -5.42 16.72 10.93
N ALA A 83 -4.55 15.98 11.58
CA ALA A 83 -4.40 16.05 13.05
C ALA A 83 -3.53 17.22 13.51
N GLY A 84 -2.76 17.85 12.60
CA GLY A 84 -1.84 18.94 12.92
C GLY A 84 -0.66 18.53 13.83
N VAL A 85 -0.59 17.27 14.22
CA VAL A 85 0.45 16.71 15.11
C VAL A 85 0.88 15.32 14.64
N SER A 86 2.14 15.00 14.83
CA SER A 86 2.66 13.64 14.63
C SER A 86 2.42 12.83 15.91
N SER A 87 1.24 12.22 16.04
CA SER A 87 0.87 11.46 17.22
C SER A 87 0.55 10.00 16.87
N ARG A 88 1.10 9.09 17.65
CA ARG A 88 0.78 7.65 17.57
C ARG A 88 -0.70 7.36 17.90
N TRP A 89 -1.39 8.29 18.56
CA TRP A 89 -2.81 8.19 18.89
C TRP A 89 -3.71 8.19 17.65
N ILE A 90 -3.25 8.78 16.52
CA ILE A 90 -3.99 8.77 15.25
C ILE A 90 -4.14 7.33 14.75
N GLY A 91 -3.03 6.59 14.69
CA GLY A 91 -3.06 5.18 14.28
C GLY A 91 -3.90 4.31 15.21
N LEU A 92 -3.84 4.55 16.53
CA LEU A 92 -4.67 3.85 17.50
C LEU A 92 -6.15 4.18 17.30
N GLY A 93 -6.49 5.44 17.05
CA GLY A 93 -7.86 5.86 16.75
C GLY A 93 -8.44 5.18 15.51
N VAL A 94 -7.65 5.12 14.42
CA VAL A 94 -8.04 4.40 13.19
C VAL A 94 -8.20 2.92 13.47
N ALA A 95 -7.26 2.29 14.18
CA ALA A 95 -7.35 0.86 14.53
C ALA A 95 -8.59 0.55 15.38
N LEU A 96 -8.91 1.40 16.34
CA LEU A 96 -10.14 1.26 17.17
C LEU A 96 -11.40 1.42 16.31
N ALA A 97 -11.45 2.40 15.42
CA ALA A 97 -12.59 2.60 14.53
C ALA A 97 -12.79 1.38 13.61
N CYS A 98 -11.72 0.88 13.00
CA CYS A 98 -11.77 -0.35 12.19
C CYS A 98 -12.21 -1.56 13.03
N GLY A 99 -11.69 -1.71 14.25
CA GLY A 99 -12.08 -2.78 15.15
C GLY A 99 -13.57 -2.72 15.55
N LEU A 100 -14.11 -1.54 15.82
CA LEU A 100 -15.52 -1.34 16.10
C LEU A 100 -16.41 -1.72 14.91
N VAL A 101 -16.02 -1.31 13.69
CA VAL A 101 -16.73 -1.70 12.46
C VAL A 101 -16.70 -3.21 12.28
N LEU A 102 -15.58 -3.85 12.54
CA LEU A 102 -15.43 -5.31 12.44
C LEU A 102 -16.30 -6.04 13.46
N LEU A 103 -16.38 -5.53 14.70
CA LEU A 103 -17.25 -6.08 15.76
C LEU A 103 -18.75 -5.81 15.51
N ALA A 104 -19.08 -4.67 14.94
CA ALA A 104 -20.46 -4.33 14.55
C ALA A 104 -20.98 -5.17 13.37
N GLY A 105 -20.06 -5.84 12.64
CA GLY A 105 -20.38 -6.75 11.56
C GLY A 105 -20.55 -6.07 10.19
N ALA A 106 -20.74 -6.93 9.18
CA ALA A 106 -20.87 -6.50 7.79
C ALA A 106 -22.10 -5.59 7.53
N ASP A 107 -23.09 -5.61 8.40
CA ASP A 107 -24.31 -4.82 8.26
C ASP A 107 -24.06 -3.32 8.26
N VAL A 108 -23.05 -2.86 9.04
CA VAL A 108 -22.64 -1.44 9.05
C VAL A 108 -22.06 -1.03 7.70
N ILE A 109 -21.30 -1.91 7.06
CA ILE A 109 -20.74 -1.67 5.73
C ILE A 109 -21.83 -1.73 4.66
N ALA A 110 -22.79 -2.62 4.83
CA ALA A 110 -23.92 -2.78 3.90
C ALA A 110 -24.85 -1.53 3.84
N ILE A 111 -24.88 -0.72 4.90
CA ILE A 111 -25.63 0.55 4.94
C ILE A 111 -24.99 1.59 4.00
N MET A 112 -23.67 1.49 3.74
CA MET A 112 -22.99 2.44 2.87
C MET A 112 -23.33 2.18 1.39
N PRO A 113 -23.87 3.17 0.66
CA PRO A 113 -24.12 3.04 -0.76
C PRO A 113 -22.82 2.74 -1.52
N LEU A 114 -22.86 1.77 -2.43
CA LEU A 114 -21.70 1.43 -3.28
C LEU A 114 -21.11 2.66 -3.99
N GLY A 115 -21.97 3.62 -4.35
CA GLY A 115 -21.57 4.88 -4.96
C GLY A 115 -20.59 5.72 -4.11
N VAL A 116 -20.64 5.62 -2.79
CA VAL A 116 -19.69 6.33 -1.90
C VAL A 116 -18.30 5.75 -2.05
N PHE A 117 -18.16 4.41 -2.06
CA PHE A 117 -16.87 3.75 -2.27
C PHE A 117 -16.33 4.04 -3.68
N ALA A 118 -17.18 3.98 -4.69
CA ALA A 118 -16.78 4.33 -6.06
C ALA A 118 -16.32 5.78 -6.17
N ALA A 119 -17.04 6.73 -5.55
CA ALA A 119 -16.67 8.14 -5.55
C ALA A 119 -15.32 8.39 -4.86
N VAL A 120 -15.04 7.72 -3.73
CA VAL A 120 -13.75 7.82 -3.03
C VAL A 120 -12.63 7.27 -3.89
N LEU A 121 -12.81 6.11 -4.54
CA LEU A 121 -11.81 5.53 -5.44
C LEU A 121 -11.52 6.42 -6.65
N VAL A 122 -12.56 6.98 -7.27
CA VAL A 122 -12.41 7.93 -8.38
C VAL A 122 -11.69 9.19 -7.91
N TYR A 123 -12.06 9.72 -6.75
CA TYR A 123 -11.39 10.90 -6.17
C TYR A 123 -9.89 10.62 -5.92
N LEU A 124 -9.55 9.50 -5.28
CA LEU A 124 -8.16 9.12 -5.05
C LEU A 124 -7.39 8.93 -6.36
N GLY A 125 -8.01 8.28 -7.35
CA GLY A 125 -7.40 8.10 -8.67
C GLY A 125 -7.14 9.44 -9.37
N LEU A 126 -8.07 10.38 -9.32
CA LEU A 126 -7.92 11.72 -9.90
C LEU A 126 -6.87 12.56 -9.15
N ASP A 127 -6.84 12.45 -7.81
CA ASP A 127 -5.86 13.15 -6.98
C ASP A 127 -4.44 12.67 -7.30
N PHE A 128 -4.24 11.34 -7.41
CA PHE A 128 -2.98 10.76 -7.86
C PHE A 128 -2.57 11.22 -9.26
N LEU A 129 -3.49 11.19 -10.22
CA LEU A 129 -3.23 11.65 -11.58
C LEU A 129 -2.86 13.13 -11.61
N TYR A 130 -3.57 13.97 -10.86
CA TYR A 130 -3.29 15.38 -10.77
C TYR A 130 -1.91 15.66 -10.16
N GLU A 131 -1.59 15.01 -9.03
CA GLU A 131 -0.33 15.22 -8.34
C GLU A 131 0.86 14.76 -9.21
N TRP A 132 0.80 13.57 -9.79
CA TRP A 132 1.90 13.00 -10.57
C TRP A 132 2.02 13.55 -11.98
N LEU A 133 0.90 13.78 -12.68
CA LEU A 133 0.94 14.28 -14.06
C LEU A 133 1.04 15.80 -14.17
N TRP A 134 0.59 16.55 -13.17
CA TRP A 134 0.54 18.01 -13.25
C TRP A 134 1.52 18.69 -12.32
N VAL A 135 1.57 18.29 -11.06
CA VAL A 135 2.41 18.93 -10.04
C VAL A 135 3.86 18.48 -10.17
N GLU A 136 4.11 17.16 -10.17
CA GLU A 136 5.46 16.62 -10.22
C GLU A 136 6.12 16.77 -11.60
N ARG A 137 5.36 16.79 -12.71
CA ARG A 137 5.88 17.07 -14.05
C ARG A 137 6.72 18.34 -14.10
N ARG A 138 6.38 19.37 -13.32
CA ARG A 138 7.10 20.65 -13.32
C ARG A 138 8.42 20.59 -12.56
N ARG A 139 8.62 19.57 -11.77
CA ARG A 139 9.79 19.37 -10.92
C ARG A 139 10.76 18.32 -11.47
N MET A 140 10.28 17.42 -12.33
CA MET A 140 11.06 16.33 -12.89
C MET A 140 11.63 16.69 -14.27
N PRO A 141 12.87 16.22 -14.60
CA PRO A 141 13.38 16.25 -15.97
C PRO A 141 12.43 15.51 -16.91
N LEU A 142 12.40 15.92 -18.16
CA LEU A 142 11.48 15.33 -19.16
C LEU A 142 11.74 13.82 -19.39
N GLN A 143 12.98 13.40 -19.17
CA GLN A 143 13.41 12.00 -19.29
C GLN A 143 12.76 11.12 -18.22
N ASP A 144 12.82 11.56 -16.94
CA ASP A 144 12.22 10.83 -15.82
C ASP A 144 10.70 10.77 -15.96
N PHE A 145 10.08 11.84 -16.43
CA PHE A 145 8.64 11.88 -16.69
C PHE A 145 8.22 10.89 -17.78
N ALA A 146 9.03 10.75 -18.85
CA ALA A 146 8.77 9.76 -19.91
C ALA A 146 8.84 8.32 -19.37
N VAL A 147 9.78 8.04 -18.46
CA VAL A 147 9.87 6.74 -17.79
C VAL A 147 8.65 6.47 -16.93
N VAL A 148 8.21 7.45 -16.13
CA VAL A 148 6.98 7.32 -15.32
C VAL A 148 5.76 7.02 -16.19
N LEU A 149 5.58 7.75 -17.29
CA LEU A 149 4.50 7.48 -18.24
C LEU A 149 4.59 6.08 -18.86
N GLY A 150 5.79 5.64 -19.19
CA GLY A 150 6.04 4.28 -19.69
C GLY A 150 5.65 3.22 -18.68
N ILE A 151 6.04 3.38 -17.42
CA ILE A 151 5.69 2.47 -16.31
C ILE A 151 4.16 2.41 -16.13
N VAL A 152 3.50 3.55 -16.12
CA VAL A 152 2.03 3.63 -15.98
C VAL A 152 1.33 2.95 -17.15
N ALA A 153 1.80 3.18 -18.38
CA ALA A 153 1.26 2.54 -19.58
C ALA A 153 1.41 1.01 -19.54
N VAL A 154 2.58 0.51 -19.13
CA VAL A 154 2.83 -0.93 -18.96
C VAL A 154 1.95 -1.51 -17.86
N ALA A 155 1.84 -0.82 -16.72
CA ALA A 155 0.99 -1.24 -15.60
C ALA A 155 -0.49 -1.37 -16.01
N ALA A 156 -0.97 -0.42 -16.82
CA ALA A 156 -2.36 -0.41 -17.28
C ALA A 156 -2.65 -1.44 -18.39
N SER A 157 -1.65 -1.80 -19.22
CA SER A 157 -1.86 -2.66 -20.39
C SER A 157 -1.48 -4.12 -20.17
N ILE A 158 -0.43 -4.39 -19.39
CA ILE A 158 0.16 -5.72 -19.22
C ILE A 158 0.01 -6.21 -17.79
N GLY A 159 0.43 -5.39 -16.83
CA GLY A 159 0.32 -5.73 -15.42
C GLY A 159 1.32 -4.97 -14.55
N PHE A 160 1.08 -5.03 -13.23
CA PHE A 160 1.88 -4.29 -12.26
C PHE A 160 3.32 -4.83 -12.14
N LEU A 161 3.49 -6.15 -12.23
CA LEU A 161 4.80 -6.79 -12.08
C LEU A 161 5.75 -6.41 -13.22
N GLU A 162 5.23 -6.43 -14.44
CA GLU A 162 5.96 -6.04 -15.66
C GLU A 162 6.31 -4.55 -15.64
N ALA A 163 5.43 -3.73 -15.09
CA ALA A 163 5.69 -2.30 -14.90
C ALA A 163 6.85 -2.05 -13.93
N VAL A 164 6.92 -2.78 -12.81
CA VAL A 164 8.03 -2.69 -11.86
C VAL A 164 9.35 -3.11 -12.53
N GLY A 165 9.34 -4.23 -13.27
CA GLY A 165 10.51 -4.68 -14.04
C GLY A 165 10.98 -3.64 -15.06
N THR A 166 10.06 -3.04 -15.79
CA THR A 166 10.33 -1.97 -16.75
C THR A 166 10.93 -0.75 -16.08
N GLY A 167 10.40 -0.36 -14.92
CA GLY A 167 10.92 0.76 -14.13
C GLY A 167 12.36 0.56 -13.66
N ILE A 168 12.68 -0.64 -13.15
CA ILE A 168 14.04 -0.99 -12.71
C ILE A 168 15.01 -0.97 -13.88
N LEU A 169 14.63 -1.54 -15.03
CA LEU A 169 15.47 -1.53 -16.22
C LEU A 169 15.68 -0.11 -16.76
N ALA A 170 14.63 0.70 -16.83
CA ALA A 170 14.73 2.07 -17.31
C ALA A 170 15.60 2.94 -16.38
N SER A 171 15.48 2.78 -15.07
CA SER A 171 16.31 3.52 -14.10
C SER A 171 17.77 3.09 -14.08
N SER A 172 18.08 1.86 -14.50
CA SER A 172 19.47 1.37 -14.57
C SER A 172 20.22 1.86 -15.81
N VAL A 173 19.52 2.40 -16.81
CA VAL A 173 20.10 2.90 -18.07
C VAL A 173 20.29 4.42 -18.05
N MET A 174 19.68 5.12 -17.12
CA MET A 174 19.84 6.56 -16.89
C MET A 174 20.95 6.87 -15.88
#